data_46e1e31d1a99225ba495e6bb6ebf01c9
#
_entry.id   46e1e31d1a99225ba495e6bb6ebf01c9
#
_cell.length_a   1.000
_cell.length_b   1.000
_cell.length_c   1.000
_cell.angle_alpha   90.00
_cell.angle_beta   90.00
_cell.angle_gamma   90.00
#
_symmetry.space_group_name_H-M   'P 1'
#
loop_
_entity.id
_entity.type
_entity.pdbx_description
1 polymer ?
#
loop_
_entity_poly.entity_id
_entity_poly.type
_entity_poly.pdbx_seq_one_letter_code
_entity_poly.pdbx_strand_id
1 'polypeptide(L)'
;NRRYQSTDTYLALPVSVLGTEYRAMGYYKLSADLVSQIAVVATEDSTELYITPNAATTDGHKQGEPYAVLLRKGDVYQLLADFYSVGTGDLTGTLIRSNRKVAVFSGHSCGYVPMNVQACNHLVEQMPPVPSWGTHFYVGMLKGRSRYTVRAIASENKTKVFENTKLVSVLDAGEFYENMNVREHLQITADKPILVGQFSQGFKNGDSIGDPMLILVSPTQQFIKNYRIATPVNGSWDHYVNLVVPTESISTIRLDGEPIPSAEFEQLALSRYSIAQKKIDFGTHILN
;
A
#
# COMPACT_ATOMS: atom_id res chain seq x y z
N ASN A 1 -12.03 3.14 -9.40
CA ASN A 1 -12.77 4.36 -9.72
C ASN A 1 -12.12 5.05 -10.92
N ARG A 2 -12.87 5.34 -12.00
CA ARG A 2 -12.35 6.00 -13.20
C ARG A 2 -12.96 7.38 -13.34
N ARG A 3 -12.17 8.42 -13.09
CA ARG A 3 -12.55 9.81 -13.32
C ARG A 3 -11.36 10.51 -14.01
N TYR A 4 -11.60 11.20 -15.10
CA TYR A 4 -10.58 11.94 -15.87
C TYR A 4 -9.32 11.12 -16.21
N GLN A 5 -9.49 9.85 -16.62
CA GLN A 5 -8.40 8.92 -16.95
C GLN A 5 -7.56 8.45 -15.73
N SER A 6 -7.98 8.75 -14.51
CA SER A 6 -7.33 8.32 -13.28
C SER A 6 -7.97 7.03 -12.77
N THR A 7 -7.18 5.99 -12.51
CA THR A 7 -7.67 4.69 -12.01
C THR A 7 -6.72 4.11 -10.98
N ASP A 8 -7.29 3.53 -9.94
CA ASP A 8 -6.59 2.64 -9.03
C ASP A 8 -7.55 1.51 -8.61
N THR A 9 -7.02 0.44 -8.04
CA THR A 9 -7.79 -0.71 -7.59
C THR A 9 -7.22 -1.20 -6.26
N TYR A 10 -8.06 -1.78 -5.44
CA TYR A 10 -7.64 -2.38 -4.16
C TYR A 10 -8.30 -3.74 -3.95
N LEU A 11 -7.68 -4.56 -3.10
CA LEU A 11 -8.26 -5.81 -2.64
C LEU A 11 -9.27 -5.52 -1.52
N ALA A 12 -10.56 -5.80 -1.76
CA ALA A 12 -11.59 -5.65 -0.76
C ALA A 12 -11.46 -6.73 0.34
N LEU A 13 -11.29 -6.29 1.59
CA LEU A 13 -11.20 -7.16 2.75
C LEU A 13 -12.60 -7.45 3.32
N PRO A 14 -12.97 -8.71 3.55
CA PRO A 14 -14.27 -9.05 4.13
C PRO A 14 -14.35 -8.63 5.60
N VAL A 15 -15.58 -8.40 6.11
CA VAL A 15 -15.82 -7.94 7.50
C VAL A 15 -15.17 -8.86 8.54
N SER A 16 -15.06 -10.16 8.24
CA SER A 16 -14.45 -11.14 9.16
C SER A 16 -13.00 -10.83 9.54
N VAL A 17 -12.21 -10.23 8.62
CA VAL A 17 -10.79 -9.90 8.84
C VAL A 17 -10.56 -8.44 9.23
N LEU A 18 -11.61 -7.62 9.31
CA LEU A 18 -11.50 -6.25 9.80
C LEU A 18 -11.16 -6.22 11.28
N GLY A 19 -10.56 -5.12 11.73
CA GLY A 19 -10.13 -4.87 13.09
C GLY A 19 -10.67 -3.55 13.65
N THR A 20 -10.04 -3.11 14.73
CA THR A 20 -10.39 -1.89 15.47
C THR A 20 -9.24 -0.91 15.61
N GLU A 21 -8.06 -1.22 15.07
CA GLU A 21 -6.90 -0.33 15.07
C GLU A 21 -6.21 -0.35 13.72
N TYR A 22 -5.99 0.85 13.16
CA TYR A 22 -5.39 1.05 11.84
C TYR A 22 -4.45 2.24 11.84
N ARG A 23 -3.52 2.24 10.88
CA ARG A 23 -2.81 3.44 10.46
C ARG A 23 -2.95 3.61 8.96
N ALA A 24 -3.15 4.87 8.55
CA ALA A 24 -3.33 5.23 7.15
C ALA A 24 -2.01 5.21 6.37
N MET A 25 -2.08 4.94 5.07
CA MET A 25 -1.01 5.17 4.11
C MET A 25 -1.52 6.05 2.97
N GLY A 26 -1.15 7.32 3.00
CA GLY A 26 -1.48 8.31 1.97
C GLY A 26 -0.24 8.77 1.21
N TYR A 27 -0.30 9.99 0.69
CA TYR A 27 0.82 10.67 0.06
C TYR A 27 0.75 12.18 0.29
N TYR A 28 1.81 12.91 -0.04
CA TYR A 28 1.94 14.35 0.14
C TYR A 28 0.87 15.14 -0.61
N LYS A 29 0.35 16.22 -0.03
CA LYS A 29 -0.59 17.14 -0.69
C LYS A 29 0.01 17.73 -1.97
N LEU A 30 -0.82 17.95 -2.99
CA LEU A 30 -0.40 18.51 -4.28
C LEU A 30 -1.00 19.90 -4.54
N SER A 31 -2.29 20.08 -4.30
CA SER A 31 -3.04 21.34 -4.43
C SER A 31 -4.24 21.34 -3.49
N ALA A 32 -4.98 22.44 -3.42
CA ALA A 32 -6.13 22.58 -2.52
C ALA A 32 -7.18 21.46 -2.68
N ASP A 33 -7.37 20.96 -3.91
CA ASP A 33 -8.33 19.90 -4.23
C ASP A 33 -7.67 18.51 -4.38
N LEU A 34 -6.34 18.46 -4.33
CA LEU A 34 -5.57 17.25 -4.53
C LEU A 34 -4.74 16.95 -3.29
N VAL A 35 -5.35 16.21 -2.38
CA VAL A 35 -4.85 15.98 -1.02
C VAL A 35 -4.90 14.52 -0.61
N SER A 36 -4.12 14.17 0.41
CA SER A 36 -4.19 12.91 1.11
C SER A 36 -5.58 12.75 1.76
N GLN A 37 -6.12 11.54 1.74
CA GLN A 37 -7.46 11.27 2.22
C GLN A 37 -7.60 9.91 2.89
N ILE A 38 -8.55 9.83 3.81
CA ILE A 38 -8.95 8.60 4.50
C ILE A 38 -10.47 8.51 4.48
N ALA A 39 -11.01 7.31 4.32
CA ALA A 39 -12.41 7.01 4.54
C ALA A 39 -12.56 5.83 5.50
N VAL A 40 -13.47 5.96 6.47
CA VAL A 40 -13.77 4.92 7.45
C VAL A 40 -15.24 4.54 7.32
N VAL A 41 -15.51 3.25 7.15
CA VAL A 41 -16.88 2.71 7.04
C VAL A 41 -17.22 1.90 8.28
N ALA A 42 -18.28 2.28 8.98
CA ALA A 42 -18.78 1.56 10.14
C ALA A 42 -19.55 0.29 9.73
N THR A 43 -19.20 -0.86 10.33
CA THR A 43 -19.88 -2.14 10.07
C THR A 43 -21.03 -2.43 11.02
N GLU A 44 -21.13 -1.68 12.13
CA GLU A 44 -22.13 -1.84 13.19
C GLU A 44 -22.62 -0.47 13.68
N ASP A 45 -23.81 -0.46 14.30
CA ASP A 45 -24.33 0.74 14.97
C ASP A 45 -23.51 1.09 16.22
N SER A 46 -23.57 2.34 16.64
CA SER A 46 -22.82 2.85 17.81
C SER A 46 -21.32 2.61 17.68
N THR A 47 -20.78 2.75 16.46
CA THR A 47 -19.34 2.70 16.20
C THR A 47 -18.72 4.03 16.61
N GLU A 48 -17.91 4.03 17.64
CA GLU A 48 -17.13 5.18 18.07
C GLU A 48 -15.73 5.10 17.46
N LEU A 49 -15.37 6.12 16.68
CA LEU A 49 -14.03 6.30 16.12
C LEU A 49 -13.24 7.26 17.00
N TYR A 50 -11.97 6.94 17.23
CA TYR A 50 -10.98 7.81 17.86
C TYR A 50 -9.85 7.99 16.87
N ILE A 51 -9.71 9.21 16.33
CA ILE A 51 -8.76 9.53 15.26
C ILE A 51 -7.72 10.51 15.78
N THR A 52 -6.44 10.18 15.56
CA THR A 52 -5.32 11.10 15.78
C THR A 52 -4.67 11.37 14.44
N PRO A 53 -4.94 12.51 13.80
CA PRO A 53 -4.48 12.80 12.45
C PRO A 53 -2.98 13.15 12.44
N ASN A 54 -2.26 12.67 11.42
CA ASN A 54 -0.83 12.99 11.24
C ASN A 54 -0.58 14.28 10.44
N ALA A 55 -1.64 14.94 9.99
CA ALA A 55 -1.63 16.28 9.40
C ALA A 55 -2.91 17.01 9.79
N ALA A 56 -2.92 18.34 9.73
CA ALA A 56 -4.16 19.10 9.89
C ALA A 56 -5.17 18.76 8.80
N THR A 57 -6.47 18.89 9.10
CA THR A 57 -7.57 18.43 8.25
C THR A 57 -8.50 19.59 7.85
N THR A 58 -9.21 19.43 6.76
CA THR A 58 -10.12 20.45 6.23
C THR A 58 -11.30 20.78 7.12
N ASP A 59 -11.69 19.85 8.01
CA ASP A 59 -12.75 20.02 9.02
C ASP A 59 -12.23 20.61 10.34
N GLY A 60 -10.94 21.04 10.37
CA GLY A 60 -10.35 21.85 11.43
C GLY A 60 -9.64 21.08 12.54
N HIS A 61 -9.49 19.75 12.43
CA HIS A 61 -8.70 18.99 13.41
C HIS A 61 -7.21 19.22 13.19
N LYS A 62 -6.49 19.40 14.29
CA LYS A 62 -5.05 19.66 14.23
C LYS A 62 -4.25 18.37 14.24
N GLN A 63 -3.07 18.43 13.66
CA GLN A 63 -2.09 17.34 13.70
C GLN A 63 -1.82 16.91 15.15
N GLY A 64 -1.89 15.61 15.43
CA GLY A 64 -1.58 15.01 16.73
C GLY A 64 -2.66 15.18 17.81
N GLU A 65 -3.71 15.97 17.58
CA GLU A 65 -4.82 16.13 18.53
C GLU A 65 -5.91 15.08 18.29
N PRO A 66 -6.17 14.17 19.25
CA PRO A 66 -7.20 13.14 19.08
C PRO A 66 -8.60 13.73 19.17
N TYR A 67 -9.52 13.19 18.36
CA TYR A 67 -10.94 13.50 18.42
C TYR A 67 -11.78 12.25 18.19
N ALA A 68 -13.09 12.32 18.51
CA ALA A 68 -14.02 11.21 18.38
C ALA A 68 -15.15 11.52 17.41
N VAL A 69 -15.61 10.48 16.69
CA VAL A 69 -16.76 10.52 15.78
C VAL A 69 -17.66 9.32 16.08
N LEU A 70 -18.98 9.53 16.18
CA LEU A 70 -19.97 8.46 16.34
C LEU A 70 -20.64 8.15 15.01
N LEU A 71 -20.65 6.89 14.60
CA LEU A 71 -21.21 6.40 13.36
C LEU A 71 -22.27 5.32 13.58
N ARG A 72 -23.25 5.27 12.67
CA ARG A 72 -24.18 4.16 12.53
C ARG A 72 -23.63 3.16 11.51
N LYS A 73 -24.17 1.96 11.51
CA LYS A 73 -23.86 0.94 10.51
C LYS A 73 -24.09 1.49 9.09
N GLY A 74 -23.05 1.40 8.25
CA GLY A 74 -23.05 1.86 6.87
C GLY A 74 -22.70 3.34 6.68
N ASP A 75 -22.57 4.11 7.76
CA ASP A 75 -22.04 5.48 7.67
C ASP A 75 -20.58 5.47 7.25
N VAL A 76 -20.22 6.51 6.48
CA VAL A 76 -18.85 6.74 6.01
C VAL A 76 -18.39 8.08 6.56
N TYR A 77 -17.27 8.06 7.30
CA TYR A 77 -16.55 9.27 7.70
C TYR A 77 -15.35 9.48 6.79
N GLN A 78 -15.27 10.65 6.15
CA GLN A 78 -14.14 11.00 5.27
C GLN A 78 -13.31 12.11 5.90
N LEU A 79 -11.99 11.93 5.90
CA LEU A 79 -10.98 12.85 6.38
C LEU A 79 -10.10 13.29 5.21
N LEU A 80 -9.95 14.59 5.03
CA LEU A 80 -9.11 15.21 4.00
C LEU A 80 -8.01 16.04 4.67
N ALA A 81 -6.78 15.93 4.20
CA ALA A 81 -5.70 16.81 4.65
C ALA A 81 -5.97 18.25 4.24
N ASP A 82 -5.65 19.20 5.13
CA ASP A 82 -5.72 20.61 4.80
C ASP A 82 -4.51 21.06 3.99
N PHE A 83 -4.76 21.54 2.77
CA PHE A 83 -3.70 22.04 1.90
C PHE A 83 -3.03 23.30 2.44
N TYR A 84 -3.79 24.18 3.10
CA TYR A 84 -3.31 25.48 3.55
C TYR A 84 -2.55 25.41 4.88
N SER A 85 -2.62 24.30 5.59
CA SER A 85 -1.85 24.09 6.82
C SER A 85 -0.35 23.95 6.54
N VAL A 86 0.45 24.23 7.57
CA VAL A 86 1.91 23.99 7.54
C VAL A 86 2.19 22.49 7.43
N GLY A 87 3.27 22.12 6.74
CA GLY A 87 3.72 20.75 6.59
C GLY A 87 3.32 20.11 5.26
N THR A 88 3.53 18.82 5.17
CA THR A 88 3.39 18.04 3.92
C THR A 88 1.93 17.72 3.56
N GLY A 89 0.99 17.89 4.50
CA GLY A 89 -0.40 17.48 4.33
C GLY A 89 -0.54 15.99 4.00
N ASP A 90 0.31 15.15 4.54
CA ASP A 90 0.31 13.70 4.37
C ASP A 90 -0.33 13.03 5.58
N LEU A 91 -1.43 12.34 5.37
CA LEU A 91 -2.14 11.61 6.42
C LEU A 91 -1.53 10.24 6.72
N THR A 92 -0.40 9.88 6.09
CA THR A 92 0.33 8.64 6.43
C THR A 92 0.67 8.60 7.92
N GLY A 93 0.38 7.47 8.57
CA GLY A 93 0.59 7.30 10.00
C GLY A 93 -0.58 7.72 10.89
N THR A 94 -1.60 8.44 10.36
CA THR A 94 -2.85 8.76 11.09
C THR A 94 -3.38 7.51 11.79
N LEU A 95 -3.57 7.61 13.11
CA LEU A 95 -4.10 6.53 13.93
C LEU A 95 -5.63 6.57 13.94
N ILE A 96 -6.25 5.45 13.60
CA ILE A 96 -7.69 5.23 13.70
C ILE A 96 -7.94 4.07 14.65
N ARG A 97 -8.68 4.32 15.74
CA ARG A 97 -9.17 3.31 16.67
C ARG A 97 -10.68 3.33 16.72
N SER A 98 -11.28 2.20 17.03
CA SER A 98 -12.73 2.07 17.16
C SER A 98 -13.11 1.02 18.20
N ASN A 99 -14.32 1.14 18.76
CA ASN A 99 -14.90 0.14 19.64
C ASN A 99 -15.53 -1.05 18.87
N ARG A 100 -15.71 -0.91 17.55
CA ARG A 100 -16.29 -1.91 16.63
C ARG A 100 -15.40 -2.07 15.43
N LYS A 101 -15.56 -3.20 14.70
CA LYS A 101 -14.85 -3.41 13.43
C LYS A 101 -15.23 -2.35 12.40
N VAL A 102 -14.23 -1.80 11.73
CA VAL A 102 -14.41 -0.79 10.67
C VAL A 102 -13.58 -1.15 9.44
N ALA A 103 -14.01 -0.72 8.25
CA ALA A 103 -13.18 -0.74 7.07
C ALA A 103 -12.52 0.64 6.91
N VAL A 104 -11.21 0.66 6.71
CA VAL A 104 -10.43 1.88 6.52
C VAL A 104 -9.83 1.88 5.14
N PHE A 105 -10.06 2.95 4.38
CA PHE A 105 -9.46 3.19 3.07
C PHE A 105 -8.59 4.43 3.16
N SER A 106 -7.43 4.39 2.53
CA SER A 106 -6.50 5.52 2.53
C SER A 106 -5.80 5.65 1.19
N GLY A 107 -5.38 6.87 0.87
CA GLY A 107 -4.67 7.18 -0.36
C GLY A 107 -4.63 8.67 -0.63
N HIS A 108 -4.83 9.05 -1.90
CA HIS A 108 -4.75 10.43 -2.38
C HIS A 108 -5.75 10.67 -3.51
N SER A 109 -6.39 11.83 -3.55
CA SER A 109 -7.35 12.17 -4.62
C SER A 109 -6.71 12.19 -6.01
N CYS A 110 -5.50 12.74 -6.16
CA CYS A 110 -4.61 12.63 -7.31
C CYS A 110 -3.19 13.02 -6.88
N GLY A 111 -2.32 12.05 -6.59
CA GLY A 111 -0.98 12.29 -6.04
C GLY A 111 0.14 12.21 -7.09
N TYR A 112 1.14 13.11 -6.99
CA TYR A 112 2.42 12.92 -7.66
C TYR A 112 3.30 11.98 -6.85
N VAL A 113 3.86 10.97 -7.50
CA VAL A 113 4.84 10.06 -6.87
C VAL A 113 6.10 10.00 -7.73
N PRO A 114 7.25 10.39 -7.20
CA PRO A 114 7.46 11.26 -6.03
C PRO A 114 6.82 12.66 -6.21
N MET A 115 6.72 13.44 -5.15
CA MET A 115 6.01 14.73 -5.12
C MET A 115 6.40 15.71 -6.24
N ASN A 116 7.61 15.64 -6.79
CA ASN A 116 8.11 16.51 -7.86
C ASN A 116 8.04 15.87 -9.26
N VAL A 117 7.51 14.67 -9.39
CA VAL A 117 7.36 13.96 -10.68
C VAL A 117 5.92 14.10 -11.17
N GLN A 118 5.75 14.86 -12.24
CA GLN A 118 4.43 15.08 -12.84
C GLN A 118 3.82 13.78 -13.38
N ALA A 119 2.58 13.79 -13.48
CA ALA A 119 1.45 12.94 -13.71
C ALA A 119 0.90 12.45 -12.38
N CYS A 120 -0.24 13.00 -12.00
CA CYS A 120 -0.93 12.54 -10.81
C CYS A 120 -1.92 11.43 -11.14
N ASN A 121 -2.11 10.53 -10.17
CA ASN A 121 -3.18 9.54 -10.24
C ASN A 121 -3.89 9.40 -8.90
N HIS A 122 -5.12 8.90 -8.94
CA HIS A 122 -5.84 8.49 -7.74
C HIS A 122 -5.09 7.32 -7.07
N LEU A 123 -4.88 7.43 -5.77
CA LEU A 123 -4.30 6.35 -4.96
C LEU A 123 -5.33 5.88 -3.96
N VAL A 124 -5.58 4.59 -3.87
CA VAL A 124 -6.48 4.02 -2.87
C VAL A 124 -6.11 2.57 -2.54
N GLU A 125 -6.07 2.27 -1.23
CA GLU A 125 -5.99 0.91 -0.72
C GLU A 125 -6.90 0.75 0.50
N GLN A 126 -7.42 -0.46 0.71
CA GLN A 126 -8.06 -0.81 1.97
C GLN A 126 -7.00 -1.24 2.97
N MET A 127 -6.88 -0.49 4.07
CA MET A 127 -5.86 -0.73 5.08
C MET A 127 -6.11 -2.02 5.85
N PRO A 128 -5.09 -2.89 6.01
CA PRO A 128 -5.17 -4.01 6.93
C PRO A 128 -5.06 -3.52 8.38
N PRO A 129 -5.76 -4.14 9.33
CA PRO A 129 -5.65 -3.76 10.74
C PRO A 129 -4.24 -4.02 11.29
N VAL A 130 -3.78 -3.15 12.20
CA VAL A 130 -2.40 -3.20 12.75
C VAL A 130 -1.99 -4.59 13.27
N PRO A 131 -2.86 -5.39 13.94
CA PRO A 131 -2.48 -6.72 14.39
C PRO A 131 -2.16 -7.73 13.26
N SER A 132 -2.50 -7.43 12.01
CA SER A 132 -2.17 -8.27 10.85
C SER A 132 -0.86 -7.88 10.16
N TRP A 133 -0.17 -6.84 10.63
CA TRP A 133 1.09 -6.40 10.03
C TRP A 133 2.21 -7.41 10.26
N GLY A 134 3.26 -7.34 9.46
CA GLY A 134 4.38 -8.28 9.53
C GLY A 134 5.73 -7.61 9.63
N THR A 135 6.78 -8.43 9.55
CA THR A 135 8.18 -7.97 9.73
C THR A 135 9.09 -8.27 8.54
N HIS A 136 8.63 -9.07 7.57
CA HIS A 136 9.44 -9.48 6.42
C HIS A 136 8.64 -9.32 5.12
N PHE A 137 9.19 -8.54 4.19
CA PHE A 137 8.55 -8.19 2.92
C PHE A 137 9.55 -8.31 1.77
N TYR A 138 9.04 -8.72 0.61
CA TYR A 138 9.77 -8.68 -0.65
C TYR A 138 8.99 -7.87 -1.67
N VAL A 139 9.61 -6.82 -2.18
CA VAL A 139 9.00 -5.87 -3.11
C VAL A 139 9.62 -6.07 -4.49
N GLY A 140 8.82 -6.52 -5.43
CA GLY A 140 9.25 -6.70 -6.82
C GLY A 140 9.27 -5.38 -7.57
N MET A 141 10.25 -5.21 -8.47
CA MET A 141 10.16 -4.14 -9.45
C MET A 141 8.87 -4.27 -10.27
N LEU A 142 8.36 -3.16 -10.75
CA LEU A 142 7.24 -3.15 -11.68
C LEU A 142 7.79 -3.33 -13.12
N LYS A 143 7.21 -4.25 -13.88
CA LYS A 143 7.70 -4.57 -15.23
C LYS A 143 7.68 -3.34 -16.13
N GLY A 144 8.80 -3.12 -16.83
CA GLY A 144 8.97 -1.98 -17.73
C GLY A 144 9.19 -0.62 -17.04
N ARG A 145 9.36 -0.60 -15.69
CA ARG A 145 9.63 0.61 -14.93
C ARG A 145 11.08 0.63 -14.44
N SER A 146 11.72 1.81 -14.51
CA SER A 146 13.13 1.96 -14.11
C SER A 146 13.31 2.10 -12.59
N ARG A 147 12.23 2.48 -11.88
CA ARG A 147 12.25 2.70 -10.43
C ARG A 147 10.84 2.76 -9.84
N TYR A 148 10.77 2.69 -8.53
CA TYR A 148 9.55 2.86 -7.75
C TYR A 148 9.84 3.53 -6.41
N THR A 149 8.79 3.92 -5.70
CA THR A 149 8.88 4.43 -4.32
C THR A 149 8.35 3.36 -3.37
N VAL A 150 8.97 3.24 -2.19
CA VAL A 150 8.50 2.38 -1.13
C VAL A 150 8.34 3.17 0.16
N ARG A 151 7.30 2.86 0.94
CA ARG A 151 7.09 3.35 2.30
C ARG A 151 6.96 2.19 3.26
N ALA A 152 7.51 2.36 4.48
CA ALA A 152 7.33 1.43 5.58
C ALA A 152 6.89 2.22 6.83
N ILE A 153 5.68 1.91 7.35
CA ILE A 153 5.11 2.57 8.54
C ILE A 153 5.33 1.67 9.75
N ALA A 154 5.79 2.23 10.86
CA ALA A 154 5.97 1.50 12.10
C ALA A 154 4.67 1.37 12.92
N SER A 155 4.40 0.18 13.46
CA SER A 155 3.30 -0.03 14.42
C SER A 155 3.67 0.40 15.84
N GLU A 156 4.94 0.32 16.19
CA GLU A 156 5.46 0.51 17.54
C GLU A 156 6.66 1.46 17.57
N ASN A 157 6.92 2.04 18.75
CA ASN A 157 8.09 2.91 18.95
C ASN A 157 9.40 2.13 18.83
N LYS A 158 10.45 2.83 18.37
CA LYS A 158 11.81 2.32 18.20
C LYS A 158 11.88 1.08 17.29
N THR A 159 11.02 1.04 16.26
CA THR A 159 11.05 0.01 15.22
C THR A 159 12.25 0.25 14.28
N LYS A 160 13.13 -0.74 14.19
CA LYS A 160 14.28 -0.70 13.26
C LYS A 160 13.84 -1.27 11.92
N VAL A 161 14.02 -0.49 10.86
CA VAL A 161 13.72 -0.88 9.47
C VAL A 161 15.01 -1.09 8.70
N PHE A 162 15.05 -2.18 7.94
CA PHE A 162 16.21 -2.57 7.14
C PHE A 162 15.81 -2.75 5.67
N GLU A 163 16.66 -2.25 4.76
CA GLU A 163 16.65 -2.59 3.33
C GLU A 163 17.83 -3.51 3.01
N ASN A 164 17.59 -4.67 2.42
CA ASN A 164 18.63 -5.63 2.05
C ASN A 164 19.68 -5.81 3.16
N THR A 165 19.22 -6.01 4.41
CA THR A 165 20.05 -6.14 5.64
C THR A 165 20.67 -4.86 6.21
N LYS A 166 20.65 -3.73 5.48
CA LYS A 166 21.17 -2.45 5.95
C LYS A 166 20.11 -1.72 6.78
N LEU A 167 20.44 -1.32 8.01
CA LEU A 167 19.58 -0.45 8.81
C LEU A 167 19.42 0.91 8.10
N VAL A 168 18.17 1.28 7.77
CA VAL A 168 17.85 2.52 7.06
C VAL A 168 17.09 3.51 7.92
N SER A 169 16.36 3.05 8.94
CA SER A 169 15.64 3.93 9.85
C SER A 169 15.35 3.29 11.20
N VAL A 170 15.12 4.13 12.22
CA VAL A 170 14.50 3.77 13.50
C VAL A 170 13.31 4.69 13.67
N LEU A 171 12.11 4.12 13.74
CA LEU A 171 10.84 4.85 13.67
C LEU A 171 10.06 4.70 14.98
N ASP A 172 9.37 5.75 15.37
CA ASP A 172 8.32 5.65 16.38
C ASP A 172 6.97 5.28 15.74
N ALA A 173 6.02 4.87 16.57
CA ALA A 173 4.72 4.37 16.11
C ALA A 173 3.97 5.42 15.25
N GLY A 174 3.68 5.09 13.99
CA GLY A 174 3.06 5.97 13.01
C GLY A 174 4.03 6.79 12.17
N GLU A 175 5.31 6.82 12.51
CA GLU A 175 6.32 7.34 11.61
C GLU A 175 6.55 6.37 10.46
N PHE A 176 7.08 6.90 9.35
CA PHE A 176 7.38 6.08 8.18
C PHE A 176 8.75 6.41 7.58
N TYR A 177 9.36 5.38 7.02
CA TYR A 177 10.51 5.47 6.13
C TYR A 177 10.02 5.55 4.68
N GLU A 178 10.68 6.36 3.85
CA GLU A 178 10.42 6.44 2.41
C GLU A 178 11.72 6.35 1.62
N ASN A 179 11.75 5.48 0.60
CA ASN A 179 12.79 5.46 -0.42
C ASN A 179 12.14 5.71 -1.80
N MET A 180 12.43 6.88 -2.39
CA MET A 180 11.86 7.33 -3.65
C MET A 180 12.64 6.88 -4.90
N ASN A 181 13.68 6.08 -4.76
CA ASN A 181 14.55 5.73 -5.89
C ASN A 181 15.01 4.27 -5.87
N VAL A 182 14.08 3.35 -5.59
CA VAL A 182 14.38 1.92 -5.63
C VAL A 182 14.44 1.44 -7.07
N ARG A 183 15.55 0.78 -7.45
CA ARG A 183 15.84 0.35 -8.83
C ARG A 183 16.10 -1.14 -8.98
N GLU A 184 15.81 -1.89 -7.94
CA GLU A 184 16.03 -3.34 -7.87
C GLU A 184 14.89 -3.99 -7.08
N HIS A 185 14.82 -5.30 -7.10
CA HIS A 185 13.99 -6.03 -6.16
C HIS A 185 14.50 -5.79 -4.74
N LEU A 186 13.60 -5.57 -3.79
CA LEU A 186 13.97 -5.11 -2.46
C LEU A 186 13.43 -6.05 -1.38
N GLN A 187 14.28 -6.40 -0.42
CA GLN A 187 13.86 -6.97 0.84
C GLN A 187 13.72 -5.86 1.88
N ILE A 188 12.55 -5.78 2.52
CA ILE A 188 12.33 -4.91 3.68
C ILE A 188 12.05 -5.78 4.89
N THR A 189 12.82 -5.55 5.96
CA THR A 189 12.61 -6.23 7.24
C THR A 189 12.55 -5.24 8.38
N ALA A 190 11.92 -5.65 9.48
CA ALA A 190 11.91 -4.87 10.70
C ALA A 190 11.94 -5.79 11.93
N ASP A 191 12.39 -5.27 13.08
CA ASP A 191 12.37 -5.99 14.36
C ASP A 191 10.98 -5.98 15.03
N LYS A 192 10.05 -5.15 14.53
CA LYS A 192 8.64 -5.05 14.97
C LYS A 192 7.72 -4.92 13.76
N PRO A 193 6.39 -5.16 13.92
CA PRO A 193 5.48 -5.11 12.78
C PRO A 193 5.47 -3.75 12.07
N ILE A 194 5.50 -3.79 10.75
CA ILE A 194 5.40 -2.63 9.85
C ILE A 194 4.34 -2.89 8.76
N LEU A 195 3.85 -1.82 8.14
CA LEU A 195 3.09 -1.86 6.89
C LEU A 195 3.96 -1.35 5.76
N VAL A 196 4.04 -2.09 4.67
CA VAL A 196 4.83 -1.71 3.50
C VAL A 196 3.92 -1.42 2.32
N GLY A 197 4.11 -0.25 1.71
CA GLY A 197 3.47 0.15 0.46
C GLY A 197 4.49 0.40 -0.64
N GLN A 198 4.21 -0.12 -1.82
CA GLN A 198 4.93 0.15 -3.06
C GLN A 198 4.12 1.13 -3.91
N PHE A 199 4.77 2.17 -4.41
CA PHE A 199 4.15 3.12 -5.31
C PHE A 199 4.84 3.08 -6.67
N SER A 200 4.08 2.95 -7.74
CA SER A 200 4.61 3.30 -9.05
C SER A 200 4.74 4.81 -9.16
N GLN A 201 5.66 5.28 -9.99
CA GLN A 201 5.92 6.70 -10.16
C GLN A 201 5.23 7.24 -11.42
N GLY A 202 5.01 8.56 -11.47
CA GLY A 202 4.51 9.22 -12.66
C GLY A 202 5.44 9.05 -13.87
N PHE A 203 4.89 9.05 -15.08
CA PHE A 203 5.64 8.78 -16.33
C PHE A 203 6.80 9.76 -16.58
N LYS A 204 6.78 10.93 -15.97
CA LYS A 204 7.89 11.93 -16.08
C LYS A 204 9.09 11.61 -15.17
N ASN A 205 9.11 10.46 -14.53
CA ASN A 205 10.30 9.96 -13.81
C ASN A 205 11.45 9.56 -14.76
N GLY A 206 11.25 9.59 -16.07
CA GLY A 206 12.17 9.18 -17.13
C GLY A 206 11.74 7.94 -17.89
N ASP A 207 10.71 7.23 -17.45
CA ASP A 207 10.21 6.01 -18.12
C ASP A 207 9.33 6.32 -19.32
N SER A 208 8.72 7.49 -19.36
CA SER A 208 7.74 7.94 -20.38
C SER A 208 6.46 7.08 -20.45
N ILE A 209 6.24 6.20 -19.46
CA ILE A 209 5.07 5.31 -19.35
C ILE A 209 4.55 5.25 -17.92
N GLY A 210 3.26 4.96 -17.77
CA GLY A 210 2.57 4.65 -16.53
C GLY A 210 2.33 5.85 -15.63
N ASP A 211 1.42 5.67 -14.69
CA ASP A 211 1.01 6.65 -13.69
C ASP A 211 1.29 6.13 -12.26
N PRO A 212 1.19 6.99 -11.25
CA PRO A 212 1.21 6.55 -9.87
C PRO A 212 0.11 5.52 -9.57
N MET A 213 0.43 4.53 -8.77
CA MET A 213 -0.51 3.62 -8.10
C MET A 213 0.07 3.21 -6.76
N LEU A 214 -0.78 2.79 -5.83
CA LEU A 214 -0.39 2.24 -4.54
C LEU A 214 -0.69 0.75 -4.49
N ILE A 215 0.26 -0.03 -3.99
CA ILE A 215 0.12 -1.46 -3.73
C ILE A 215 0.55 -1.73 -2.29
N LEU A 216 -0.32 -2.30 -1.46
CA LEU A 216 0.09 -2.82 -0.16
C LEU A 216 0.77 -4.16 -0.35
N VAL A 217 2.02 -4.27 0.12
CA VAL A 217 2.82 -5.47 0.00
C VAL A 217 2.47 -6.42 1.14
N SER A 218 2.12 -7.67 0.82
CA SER A 218 1.86 -8.69 1.83
C SER A 218 3.15 -9.16 2.51
N PRO A 219 3.18 -9.28 3.84
CA PRO A 219 4.30 -9.88 4.54
C PRO A 219 4.37 -11.39 4.29
N THR A 220 5.57 -11.97 4.40
CA THR A 220 5.76 -13.40 4.15
C THR A 220 4.92 -14.32 5.04
N GLN A 221 4.54 -13.85 6.23
CA GLN A 221 3.66 -14.56 7.15
C GLN A 221 2.22 -14.77 6.61
N GLN A 222 1.83 -14.00 5.59
CA GLN A 222 0.52 -14.07 4.95
C GLN A 222 0.54 -14.79 3.60
N PHE A 223 1.68 -15.34 3.19
CA PHE A 223 1.77 -16.10 1.95
C PHE A 223 0.92 -17.36 2.03
N ILE A 224 0.13 -17.59 0.98
CA ILE A 224 -0.71 -18.78 0.83
C ILE A 224 -0.29 -19.57 -0.41
N LYS A 225 -0.78 -20.81 -0.54
CA LYS A 225 -0.38 -21.70 -1.64
C LYS A 225 -1.19 -21.51 -2.91
N ASN A 226 -2.40 -20.96 -2.80
CA ASN A 226 -3.31 -20.83 -3.94
C ASN A 226 -3.85 -19.41 -4.01
N TYR A 227 -3.72 -18.81 -5.17
CA TYR A 227 -4.27 -17.48 -5.46
C TYR A 227 -5.20 -17.57 -6.66
N ARG A 228 -6.30 -16.82 -6.59
CA ARG A 228 -7.12 -16.49 -7.76
C ARG A 228 -7.00 -15.01 -8.00
N ILE A 229 -6.51 -14.64 -9.17
CA ILE A 229 -6.31 -13.25 -9.60
C ILE A 229 -7.14 -12.97 -10.84
N ALA A 230 -7.58 -11.73 -11.00
CA ALA A 230 -8.31 -11.29 -12.16
C ALA A 230 -7.75 -9.96 -12.66
N THR A 231 -7.63 -9.81 -13.97
CA THR A 231 -7.25 -8.55 -14.58
C THR A 231 -8.45 -7.62 -14.63
N PRO A 232 -8.33 -6.34 -14.22
CA PRO A 232 -9.48 -5.47 -13.97
C PRO A 232 -10.14 -4.92 -15.23
N VAL A 233 -9.41 -4.84 -16.35
CA VAL A 233 -9.87 -4.18 -17.57
C VAL A 233 -9.40 -4.93 -18.81
N ASN A 234 -10.32 -5.16 -19.76
CA ASN A 234 -9.97 -5.58 -21.10
C ASN A 234 -9.60 -4.36 -21.95
N GLY A 235 -8.54 -4.46 -22.74
CA GLY A 235 -8.08 -3.37 -23.62
C GLY A 235 -6.62 -3.52 -24.01
N SER A 236 -6.00 -2.42 -24.39
CA SER A 236 -4.58 -2.36 -24.81
C SER A 236 -3.59 -2.33 -23.64
N TRP A 237 -3.91 -3.01 -22.55
CA TRP A 237 -3.08 -3.07 -21.35
C TRP A 237 -2.27 -4.35 -21.33
N ASP A 238 -1.00 -4.23 -20.99
CA ASP A 238 -0.16 -5.38 -20.63
C ASP A 238 -0.31 -5.65 -19.13
N HIS A 239 -0.80 -6.84 -18.79
CA HIS A 239 -0.97 -7.26 -17.42
C HIS A 239 0.23 -8.07 -16.94
N TYR A 240 0.70 -7.78 -15.75
CA TYR A 240 1.80 -8.50 -15.11
C TYR A 240 1.46 -8.84 -13.66
N VAL A 241 1.98 -9.96 -13.20
CA VAL A 241 1.98 -10.34 -11.79
C VAL A 241 3.41 -10.54 -11.32
N ASN A 242 3.74 -9.98 -10.17
CA ASN A 242 4.98 -10.27 -9.46
C ASN A 242 4.74 -11.44 -8.50
N LEU A 243 5.53 -12.49 -8.63
CA LEU A 243 5.46 -13.69 -7.82
C LEU A 243 6.68 -13.74 -6.91
N VAL A 244 6.46 -13.82 -5.60
CA VAL A 244 7.52 -14.05 -4.62
C VAL A 244 7.29 -15.42 -3.99
N VAL A 245 8.25 -16.31 -4.14
CA VAL A 245 8.13 -17.71 -3.70
C VAL A 245 9.40 -18.17 -2.99
N PRO A 246 9.31 -19.14 -2.05
CA PRO A 246 10.51 -19.80 -1.56
C PRO A 246 11.30 -20.41 -2.74
N THR A 247 12.60 -20.19 -2.81
CA THR A 247 13.46 -20.65 -3.93
C THR A 247 13.35 -22.18 -4.13
N GLU A 248 13.22 -22.93 -3.06
CA GLU A 248 13.04 -24.38 -3.09
C GLU A 248 11.70 -24.84 -3.72
N SER A 249 10.71 -23.94 -3.79
CA SER A 249 9.37 -24.24 -4.31
C SER A 249 9.19 -23.90 -5.79
N ILE A 250 10.17 -23.30 -6.46
CA ILE A 250 10.06 -22.79 -7.84
C ILE A 250 9.53 -23.85 -8.81
N SER A 251 10.02 -25.10 -8.72
CA SER A 251 9.62 -26.18 -9.63
C SER A 251 8.15 -26.61 -9.48
N THR A 252 7.50 -26.21 -8.39
CA THR A 252 6.10 -26.56 -8.10
C THR A 252 5.11 -25.49 -8.53
N ILE A 253 5.58 -24.28 -8.85
CA ILE A 253 4.73 -23.13 -9.15
C ILE A 253 4.09 -23.29 -10.53
N ARG A 254 2.76 -23.11 -10.58
CA ARG A 254 1.96 -23.22 -11.80
C ARG A 254 1.03 -22.03 -11.94
N LEU A 255 0.90 -21.56 -13.17
CA LEU A 255 -0.08 -20.56 -13.57
C LEU A 255 -1.05 -21.23 -14.55
N ASP A 256 -2.34 -21.27 -14.19
CA ASP A 256 -3.41 -21.94 -14.96
C ASP A 256 -3.10 -23.41 -15.29
N GLY A 257 -2.43 -24.09 -14.36
CA GLY A 257 -2.01 -25.49 -14.49
C GLY A 257 -0.66 -25.70 -15.18
N GLU A 258 -0.13 -24.70 -15.89
CA GLU A 258 1.14 -24.77 -16.59
C GLU A 258 2.32 -24.37 -15.68
N PRO A 259 3.44 -25.09 -15.70
CA PRO A 259 4.61 -24.75 -14.90
C PRO A 259 5.24 -23.44 -15.38
N ILE A 260 5.65 -22.60 -14.44
CA ILE A 260 6.47 -21.42 -14.77
C ILE A 260 7.93 -21.89 -14.85
N PRO A 261 8.64 -21.63 -15.98
CA PRO A 261 10.04 -22.01 -16.14
C PRO A 261 10.92 -21.46 -15.02
N SER A 262 11.79 -22.28 -14.44
CA SER A 262 12.67 -21.84 -13.35
C SER A 262 13.60 -20.67 -13.75
N ALA A 263 13.93 -20.56 -15.03
CA ALA A 263 14.73 -19.46 -15.58
C ALA A 263 14.04 -18.09 -15.54
N GLU A 264 12.70 -18.04 -15.31
CA GLU A 264 11.96 -16.79 -15.14
C GLU A 264 12.08 -16.24 -13.71
N PHE A 265 12.63 -17.03 -12.77
CA PHE A 265 12.80 -16.63 -11.38
C PHE A 265 14.22 -16.12 -11.14
N GLU A 266 14.33 -14.97 -10.51
CA GLU A 266 15.56 -14.39 -10.01
C GLU A 266 15.61 -14.57 -8.48
N GLN A 267 16.70 -15.14 -7.97
CA GLN A 267 16.88 -15.25 -6.53
C GLN A 267 17.18 -13.89 -5.94
N LEU A 268 16.43 -13.52 -4.91
CA LEU A 268 16.65 -12.30 -4.16
C LEU A 268 17.91 -12.45 -3.29
N ALA A 269 18.86 -11.53 -3.46
CA ALA A 269 20.14 -11.56 -2.77
C ALA A 269 19.94 -11.69 -1.24
N LEU A 270 20.76 -12.52 -0.60
CA LEU A 270 20.76 -12.77 0.85
C LEU A 270 19.44 -13.33 1.41
N SER A 271 18.59 -13.90 0.55
CA SER A 271 17.32 -14.49 0.97
C SER A 271 17.11 -15.89 0.42
N ARG A 272 16.16 -16.62 1.01
CA ARG A 272 15.66 -17.90 0.51
C ARG A 272 14.45 -17.78 -0.41
N TYR A 273 14.21 -16.59 -0.95
CA TYR A 273 13.09 -16.30 -1.83
C TYR A 273 13.57 -15.91 -3.22
N SER A 274 12.76 -16.22 -4.21
CA SER A 274 12.95 -15.82 -5.59
C SER A 274 11.73 -15.09 -6.09
N ILE A 275 11.92 -14.23 -7.09
CA ILE A 275 10.88 -13.43 -7.69
C ILE A 275 10.81 -13.68 -9.19
N ALA A 276 9.59 -13.71 -9.73
CA ALA A 276 9.32 -13.68 -11.17
C ALA A 276 8.32 -12.59 -11.52
N GLN A 277 8.49 -12.00 -12.70
CA GLN A 277 7.55 -11.04 -13.28
C GLN A 277 6.88 -11.70 -14.48
N LYS A 278 5.66 -12.20 -14.28
CA LYS A 278 4.95 -12.96 -15.31
C LYS A 278 3.93 -12.09 -16.01
N LYS A 279 3.99 -12.04 -17.35
CA LYS A 279 2.90 -11.48 -18.18
C LYS A 279 1.72 -12.46 -18.14
N ILE A 280 0.53 -11.91 -17.98
CA ILE A 280 -0.74 -12.67 -18.00
C ILE A 280 -1.71 -12.03 -18.98
N ASP A 281 -2.63 -12.80 -19.51
CA ASP A 281 -3.68 -12.31 -20.40
C ASP A 281 -4.82 -11.66 -19.62
N PHE A 282 -5.76 -11.04 -20.32
CA PHE A 282 -7.00 -10.59 -19.72
C PHE A 282 -7.86 -11.78 -19.30
N GLY A 283 -8.29 -11.81 -18.05
CA GLY A 283 -9.15 -12.87 -17.53
C GLY A 283 -8.94 -13.16 -16.06
N THR A 284 -9.38 -14.33 -15.65
CA THR A 284 -9.15 -14.88 -14.32
C THR A 284 -8.09 -15.97 -14.40
N HIS A 285 -7.12 -15.92 -13.49
CA HIS A 285 -6.00 -16.83 -13.43
C HIS A 285 -5.91 -17.52 -12.09
N ILE A 286 -5.38 -18.74 -12.07
CA ILE A 286 -5.11 -19.52 -10.87
C ILE A 286 -3.59 -19.71 -10.75
N LEU A 287 -3.06 -19.30 -9.61
CA LEU A 287 -1.67 -19.51 -9.24
C LEU A 287 -1.62 -20.50 -8.07
N ASN A 288 -0.86 -21.56 -8.21
CA ASN A 288 -0.68 -22.61 -7.19
C ASN A 288 0.71 -23.24 -7.25
#